data_14b07328ef6bff71fcca947005005452
#
_entry.id   14b07328ef6bff71fcca947005005452
#
_cell.length_a   1.000
_cell.length_b   1.000
_cell.length_c   1.000
_cell.angle_alpha   90.00
_cell.angle_beta   90.00
_cell.angle_gamma   90.00
#
_symmetry.space_group_name_H-M   'P 1'
#
loop_
_entity.id
_entity.type
_entity.pdbx_description
1 polymer ?
#
loop_
_entity_poly.entity_id
_entity_poly.type
_entity_poly.pdbx_seq_one_letter_code
_entity_poly.pdbx_strand_id
1 'polypeptide(L)'
;MTTLLSAERVTFAYPQDGRGLQPTSLQLDEGQALFIGGESGCGKSTLARCLTGMIPHLYHGKMSGRVWLAGQCTDQTPLWKLSDLAGLVFQNPAAQMLSPTVEEEIIFGLENLGLSPTEIRRRVDDTLARFDLERLSLRSPQTLSGGEQQKLALAAITARNPALLILDEPLSMLDTSAAFDLVALLSRRTTEGGAVVICEHRQEYLKDFPNLQTIVLDGAHSELANESGVDWLTQESTEIRLEAENLSVERGGHTILNDWSFHLLGGQVTAIVGRNGVGKTTLLRVLAGLQPYSGELAVHANNRLERPQLGIVFQNPDLQLFNPSVREEILYHIDQPDIARYNSLLAILDLKRYEQVPPLLLSEGEKRRVALATVLMRCPQHGVLLDEPALGLDAFHKYLLLRLLEALAAAGQVVVFSTHDIELAAQANRLLLLGPQGIVASGPPQQLLMQDSIWEHLGLRIPDWVRPLC
;
A
#
# COMPACT_ATOMS: atom_id res chain seq x y z
N MET A 1 15.18 28.30 -18.34
CA MET A 1 14.96 26.94 -17.82
C MET A 1 14.72 26.04 -19.03
N THR A 2 15.30 24.87 -19.06
CA THR A 2 15.21 23.98 -20.23
C THR A 2 14.10 22.98 -19.93
N THR A 3 13.09 22.89 -20.80
CA THR A 3 12.02 21.90 -20.66
C THR A 3 12.60 20.49 -20.76
N LEU A 4 12.49 19.74 -19.68
CA LEU A 4 12.94 18.36 -19.61
C LEU A 4 11.87 17.36 -20.08
N LEU A 5 10.61 17.60 -19.67
CA LEU A 5 9.48 16.73 -19.99
C LEU A 5 8.32 17.57 -20.50
N SER A 6 7.72 17.15 -21.62
CA SER A 6 6.44 17.70 -22.08
C SER A 6 5.53 16.61 -22.62
N ALA A 7 4.25 16.75 -22.36
CA ALA A 7 3.20 15.88 -22.87
C ALA A 7 2.07 16.74 -23.44
N GLU A 8 1.65 16.45 -24.67
CA GLU A 8 0.60 17.19 -25.37
C GLU A 8 -0.59 16.30 -25.67
N ARG A 9 -1.71 16.53 -24.96
CA ARG A 9 -2.99 15.81 -25.10
C ARG A 9 -2.82 14.30 -25.19
N VAL A 10 -1.95 13.75 -24.35
CA VAL A 10 -1.66 12.31 -24.32
C VAL A 10 -2.89 11.58 -23.81
N THR A 11 -3.31 10.57 -24.58
CA THR A 11 -4.34 9.60 -24.18
C THR A 11 -3.81 8.21 -24.38
N PHE A 12 -4.34 7.25 -23.63
CA PHE A 12 -4.08 5.84 -23.86
C PHE A 12 -5.29 5.01 -23.47
N ALA A 13 -5.61 3.99 -24.26
CA ALA A 13 -6.65 3.02 -23.95
C ALA A 13 -6.12 1.60 -24.09
N TYR A 14 -6.26 0.80 -23.02
CA TYR A 14 -5.92 -0.61 -23.03
C TYR A 14 -6.89 -1.41 -23.94
N PRO A 15 -6.42 -2.47 -24.65
CA PRO A 15 -7.25 -3.21 -25.62
C PRO A 15 -8.41 -3.97 -24.97
N GLN A 16 -8.28 -4.36 -23.69
CA GLN A 16 -9.19 -5.29 -23.03
C GLN A 16 -10.50 -4.63 -22.58
N ASP A 17 -10.43 -3.43 -22.03
CA ASP A 17 -11.58 -2.74 -21.41
C ASP A 17 -11.73 -1.28 -21.85
N GLY A 18 -10.84 -0.79 -22.71
CA GLY A 18 -10.84 0.59 -23.17
C GLY A 18 -10.45 1.62 -22.11
N ARG A 19 -10.10 1.17 -20.88
CA ARG A 19 -9.60 2.05 -19.82
C ARG A 19 -8.22 2.56 -20.13
N GLY A 20 -7.81 3.61 -19.44
CA GLY A 20 -6.49 4.17 -19.61
C GLY A 20 -6.42 5.63 -19.16
N LEU A 21 -5.84 6.46 -19.99
CA LEU A 21 -5.56 7.86 -19.69
C LEU A 21 -6.45 8.77 -20.51
N GLN A 22 -7.15 9.70 -19.86
CA GLN A 22 -7.86 10.81 -20.51
C GLN A 22 -6.87 11.86 -21.05
N PRO A 23 -7.29 12.73 -22.01
CA PRO A 23 -6.41 13.72 -22.62
C PRO A 23 -5.71 14.58 -21.59
N THR A 24 -4.41 14.37 -21.43
CA THR A 24 -3.60 15.05 -20.41
C THR A 24 -2.45 15.79 -21.07
N SER A 25 -2.21 17.03 -20.63
CA SER A 25 -1.08 17.86 -21.06
C SER A 25 -0.33 18.37 -19.84
N LEU A 26 1.01 18.31 -19.90
CA LEU A 26 1.88 18.81 -18.83
C LEU A 26 3.24 19.23 -19.38
N GLN A 27 3.95 20.03 -18.59
CA GLN A 27 5.33 20.43 -18.86
C GLN A 27 6.08 20.49 -17.55
N LEU A 28 7.34 20.03 -17.54
CA LEU A 28 8.23 20.05 -16.39
C LEU A 28 9.63 20.44 -16.82
N ASP A 29 10.22 21.41 -16.15
CA ASP A 29 11.58 21.87 -16.35
C ASP A 29 12.55 21.13 -15.41
N GLU A 30 13.85 21.21 -15.71
CA GLU A 30 14.90 20.72 -14.81
C GLU A 30 14.82 21.37 -13.43
N GLY A 31 15.03 20.59 -12.37
CA GLY A 31 14.96 21.05 -10.98
C GLY A 31 13.54 21.27 -10.44
N GLN A 32 12.50 20.91 -11.18
CA GLN A 32 11.13 21.06 -10.74
C GLN A 32 10.54 19.72 -10.27
N ALA A 33 9.45 19.81 -9.51
CA ALA A 33 8.64 18.69 -9.11
C ALA A 33 7.19 18.83 -9.60
N LEU A 34 6.60 17.71 -10.01
CA LEU A 34 5.20 17.60 -10.40
C LEU A 34 4.50 16.53 -9.57
N PHE A 35 3.45 16.92 -8.87
CA PHE A 35 2.51 16.01 -8.24
C PHE A 35 1.36 15.71 -9.18
N ILE A 36 1.09 14.44 -9.38
CA ILE A 36 -0.06 13.94 -10.15
C ILE A 36 -1.01 13.24 -9.19
N GLY A 37 -2.08 13.95 -8.80
CA GLY A 37 -3.14 13.45 -7.95
C GLY A 37 -4.28 12.84 -8.75
N GLY A 38 -5.23 12.23 -8.05
CA GLY A 38 -6.46 11.67 -8.58
C GLY A 38 -6.85 10.36 -7.94
N GLU A 39 -8.09 9.94 -8.13
CA GLU A 39 -8.64 8.70 -7.58
C GLU A 39 -7.93 7.44 -8.13
N SER A 40 -8.18 6.30 -7.49
CA SER A 40 -7.69 5.02 -7.99
C SER A 40 -8.32 4.72 -9.36
N GLY A 41 -7.50 4.25 -10.30
CA GLY A 41 -7.95 3.96 -11.66
C GLY A 41 -8.10 5.17 -12.60
N CYS A 42 -7.81 6.42 -12.17
CA CYS A 42 -7.89 7.61 -13.04
C CYS A 42 -6.77 7.69 -14.11
N GLY A 43 -5.80 6.77 -14.09
CA GLY A 43 -4.74 6.68 -15.10
C GLY A 43 -3.37 7.19 -14.66
N LYS A 44 -3.08 7.42 -13.37
CA LYS A 44 -1.76 7.85 -12.85
C LYS A 44 -0.62 6.96 -13.32
N SER A 45 -0.71 5.66 -13.08
CA SER A 45 0.29 4.67 -13.51
C SER A 45 0.41 4.58 -15.03
N THR A 46 -0.71 4.75 -15.75
CA THR A 46 -0.73 4.79 -17.22
C THR A 46 0.02 6.02 -17.73
N LEU A 47 -0.21 7.19 -17.12
CA LEU A 47 0.52 8.41 -17.44
C LEU A 47 2.02 8.24 -17.15
N ALA A 48 2.40 7.72 -15.98
CA ALA A 48 3.80 7.46 -15.64
C ALA A 48 4.50 6.58 -16.70
N ARG A 49 3.83 5.53 -17.18
CA ARG A 49 4.34 4.67 -18.28
C ARG A 49 4.44 5.41 -19.62
N CYS A 50 3.52 6.32 -19.93
CA CYS A 50 3.61 7.16 -21.13
C CYS A 50 4.81 8.12 -21.04
N LEU A 51 5.01 8.75 -19.87
CA LEU A 51 6.08 9.73 -19.65
C LEU A 51 7.48 9.11 -19.75
N THR A 52 7.63 7.83 -19.43
CA THR A 52 8.90 7.07 -19.55
C THR A 52 9.09 6.39 -20.91
N GLY A 53 8.08 6.41 -21.78
CA GLY A 53 8.10 5.70 -23.05
C GLY A 53 7.83 4.18 -22.95
N MET A 54 7.53 3.64 -21.76
CA MET A 54 7.09 2.23 -21.65
C MET A 54 5.80 1.99 -22.43
N ILE A 55 4.95 2.97 -22.54
CA ILE A 55 3.88 3.08 -23.53
C ILE A 55 4.40 3.99 -24.64
N PRO A 56 4.43 3.57 -25.92
CA PRO A 56 3.83 2.35 -26.49
C PRO A 56 4.78 1.15 -26.61
N HIS A 57 6.05 1.24 -26.17
CA HIS A 57 7.07 0.23 -26.48
C HIS A 57 6.81 -1.15 -25.85
N LEU A 58 6.35 -1.20 -24.59
CA LEU A 58 6.08 -2.45 -23.85
C LEU A 58 4.58 -2.74 -23.69
N TYR A 59 3.77 -1.71 -23.60
CA TYR A 59 2.33 -1.84 -23.42
C TYR A 59 1.61 -1.43 -24.70
N HIS A 60 0.89 -2.38 -25.29
CA HIS A 60 0.13 -2.13 -26.52
C HIS A 60 -1.26 -1.60 -26.22
N GLY A 61 -1.73 -0.68 -27.07
CA GLY A 61 -3.04 -0.05 -26.94
C GLY A 61 -3.21 1.10 -27.92
N LYS A 62 -4.28 1.86 -27.77
CA LYS A 62 -4.53 3.05 -28.59
C LYS A 62 -3.99 4.29 -27.86
N MET A 63 -2.85 4.80 -28.33
CA MET A 63 -2.26 6.05 -27.86
C MET A 63 -2.55 7.19 -28.83
N SER A 64 -2.82 8.41 -28.32
CA SER A 64 -2.79 9.65 -29.09
C SER A 64 -2.10 10.75 -28.28
N GLY A 65 -1.80 11.86 -28.93
CA GLY A 65 -0.92 12.88 -28.36
C GLY A 65 0.55 12.48 -28.47
N ARG A 66 1.45 13.24 -27.82
CA ARG A 66 2.89 12.98 -27.84
C ARG A 66 3.55 13.32 -26.52
N VAL A 67 4.64 12.62 -26.22
CA VAL A 67 5.48 12.90 -25.06
C VAL A 67 6.91 13.14 -25.55
N TRP A 68 7.56 14.17 -25.03
CA TRP A 68 8.98 14.46 -25.27
C TRP A 68 9.73 14.44 -23.93
N LEU A 69 10.84 13.75 -23.91
CA LEU A 69 11.78 13.68 -22.79
C LEU A 69 13.15 14.17 -23.27
N ALA A 70 13.65 15.24 -22.67
CA ALA A 70 14.88 15.92 -23.08
C ALA A 70 14.92 16.18 -24.61
N GLY A 71 13.80 16.63 -25.18
CA GLY A 71 13.65 16.89 -26.62
C GLY A 71 13.51 15.68 -27.52
N GLN A 72 13.53 14.45 -26.95
CA GLN A 72 13.35 13.19 -27.69
C GLN A 72 11.91 12.72 -27.60
N CYS A 73 11.26 12.45 -28.74
CA CYS A 73 9.89 11.94 -28.77
C CYS A 73 9.88 10.47 -28.32
N THR A 74 9.09 10.15 -27.28
CA THR A 74 9.16 8.85 -26.59
C THR A 74 8.66 7.69 -27.44
N ASP A 75 7.74 7.91 -28.39
CA ASP A 75 7.24 6.89 -29.32
C ASP A 75 8.20 6.57 -30.46
N GLN A 76 9.20 7.45 -30.71
CA GLN A 76 10.20 7.29 -31.79
C GLN A 76 11.59 6.94 -31.27
N THR A 77 11.83 7.12 -29.99
CA THR A 77 13.15 6.87 -29.37
C THR A 77 13.16 5.49 -28.71
N PRO A 78 14.17 4.64 -28.98
CA PRO A 78 14.26 3.33 -28.36
C PRO A 78 14.26 3.42 -26.81
N LEU A 79 13.56 2.49 -26.16
CA LEU A 79 13.34 2.51 -24.71
C LEU A 79 14.66 2.52 -23.91
N TRP A 80 15.70 1.83 -24.38
CA TRP A 80 17.00 1.83 -23.71
C TRP A 80 17.65 3.21 -23.63
N LYS A 81 17.44 4.08 -24.65
CA LYS A 81 17.90 5.48 -24.60
C LYS A 81 17.06 6.34 -23.63
N LEU A 82 15.75 6.12 -23.63
CA LEU A 82 14.85 6.82 -22.71
C LEU A 82 15.13 6.44 -21.26
N SER A 83 15.50 5.18 -21.00
CA SER A 83 15.84 4.70 -19.67
C SER A 83 17.09 5.34 -19.07
N ASP A 84 17.99 5.91 -19.88
CA ASP A 84 19.13 6.70 -19.38
C ASP A 84 18.71 8.08 -18.88
N LEU A 85 17.60 8.60 -19.40
CA LEU A 85 17.08 9.93 -19.06
C LEU A 85 16.06 9.90 -17.94
N ALA A 86 15.21 8.87 -17.92
CA ALA A 86 14.15 8.74 -16.91
C ALA A 86 14.19 7.40 -16.18
N GLY A 87 13.99 7.43 -14.88
CA GLY A 87 13.76 6.26 -14.04
C GLY A 87 12.33 6.22 -13.53
N LEU A 88 11.71 5.03 -13.52
CA LEU A 88 10.38 4.78 -12.96
C LEU A 88 10.47 3.82 -11.79
N VAL A 89 9.96 4.24 -10.65
CA VAL A 89 9.72 3.37 -9.49
C VAL A 89 8.26 2.95 -9.51
N PHE A 90 8.01 1.64 -9.59
CA PHE A 90 6.65 1.09 -9.65
C PHE A 90 5.96 1.07 -8.29
N GLN A 91 4.64 1.08 -8.30
CA GLN A 91 3.80 0.92 -7.12
C GLN A 91 4.12 -0.38 -6.34
N ASN A 92 4.37 -1.48 -7.04
CA ASN A 92 4.83 -2.73 -6.44
C ASN A 92 6.34 -2.89 -6.65
N PRO A 93 7.18 -2.58 -5.65
CA PRO A 93 8.63 -2.65 -5.80
C PRO A 93 9.13 -4.07 -6.02
N ALA A 94 8.45 -5.09 -5.47
CA ALA A 94 8.84 -6.49 -5.65
C ALA A 94 8.80 -6.91 -7.14
N ALA A 95 7.93 -6.31 -7.95
CA ALA A 95 7.84 -6.58 -9.38
C ALA A 95 9.03 -6.03 -10.19
N GLN A 96 9.85 -5.15 -9.60
CA GLN A 96 11.06 -4.58 -10.23
C GLN A 96 12.34 -5.35 -9.88
N MET A 97 12.32 -6.17 -8.83
CA MET A 97 13.50 -6.85 -8.30
C MET A 97 13.85 -8.07 -9.15
N LEU A 98 15.04 -8.06 -9.75
CA LEU A 98 15.51 -9.09 -10.68
C LEU A 98 16.72 -9.85 -10.14
N SER A 99 17.50 -9.25 -9.25
CA SER A 99 18.79 -9.75 -8.81
C SER A 99 18.69 -10.61 -7.55
N PRO A 100 19.64 -11.52 -7.30
CA PRO A 100 19.68 -12.40 -6.12
C PRO A 100 19.87 -11.65 -4.81
N THR A 101 20.62 -10.53 -4.82
CA THR A 101 20.97 -9.75 -3.63
C THR A 101 20.65 -8.26 -3.81
N VAL A 102 20.53 -7.55 -2.69
CA VAL A 102 20.34 -6.08 -2.64
C VAL A 102 21.46 -5.34 -3.36
N GLU A 103 22.72 -5.74 -3.14
CA GLU A 103 23.87 -5.12 -3.80
C GLU A 103 23.85 -5.32 -5.31
N GLU A 104 23.57 -6.56 -5.77
CA GLU A 104 23.49 -6.87 -7.21
C GLU A 104 22.34 -6.16 -7.91
N GLU A 105 21.22 -5.89 -7.22
CA GLU A 105 20.11 -5.10 -7.76
C GLU A 105 20.55 -3.67 -8.10
N ILE A 106 21.38 -3.05 -7.26
CA ILE A 106 21.93 -1.71 -7.52
C ILE A 106 22.97 -1.79 -8.63
N ILE A 107 23.86 -2.80 -8.63
CA ILE A 107 24.90 -3.02 -9.63
C ILE A 107 24.28 -3.19 -11.02
N PHE A 108 23.22 -3.98 -11.15
CA PHE A 108 22.57 -4.30 -12.42
C PHE A 108 22.20 -3.03 -13.21
N GLY A 109 21.66 -2.01 -12.53
CA GLY A 109 21.34 -0.74 -13.16
C GLY A 109 22.57 0.05 -13.64
N LEU A 110 23.69 -0.06 -12.91
CA LEU A 110 24.92 0.69 -13.17
C LEU A 110 25.77 0.07 -14.29
N GLU A 111 25.78 -1.27 -14.39
CA GLU A 111 26.51 -1.97 -15.46
C GLU A 111 26.01 -1.58 -16.84
N ASN A 112 24.69 -1.38 -16.98
CA ASN A 112 24.07 -0.98 -18.25
C ASN A 112 24.47 0.44 -18.71
N LEU A 113 25.08 1.26 -17.83
CA LEU A 113 25.58 2.60 -18.18
C LEU A 113 27.01 2.60 -18.72
N GLY A 114 27.69 1.44 -18.81
CA GLY A 114 29.06 1.34 -19.28
C GLY A 114 30.10 2.01 -18.36
N LEU A 115 29.81 2.11 -17.06
CA LEU A 115 30.72 2.70 -16.07
C LEU A 115 31.90 1.77 -15.77
N SER A 116 33.02 2.36 -15.31
CA SER A 116 34.15 1.55 -14.83
C SER A 116 33.79 0.79 -13.55
N PRO A 117 34.39 -0.41 -13.30
CA PRO A 117 34.13 -1.17 -12.07
C PRO A 117 34.37 -0.36 -10.80
N THR A 118 35.38 0.53 -10.80
CA THR A 118 35.70 1.41 -9.67
C THR A 118 34.57 2.42 -9.40
N GLU A 119 33.99 3.02 -10.47
CA GLU A 119 32.88 3.95 -10.35
C GLU A 119 31.58 3.23 -9.93
N ILE A 120 31.34 2.02 -10.44
CA ILE A 120 30.21 1.18 -10.02
C ILE A 120 30.33 0.93 -8.51
N ARG A 121 31.48 0.46 -8.02
CA ARG A 121 31.67 0.16 -6.60
C ARG A 121 31.44 1.39 -5.74
N ARG A 122 32.01 2.53 -6.10
CA ARG A 122 31.81 3.78 -5.37
C ARG A 122 30.32 4.16 -5.29
N ARG A 123 29.59 4.08 -6.43
CA ARG A 123 28.16 4.42 -6.43
C ARG A 123 27.32 3.44 -5.63
N VAL A 124 27.65 2.16 -5.62
CA VAL A 124 26.98 1.14 -4.82
C VAL A 124 27.15 1.44 -3.35
N ASP A 125 28.40 1.66 -2.89
CA ASP A 125 28.70 1.96 -1.49
C ASP A 125 27.99 3.25 -1.03
N ASP A 126 28.06 4.33 -1.82
CA ASP A 126 27.37 5.60 -1.57
C ASP A 126 25.84 5.43 -1.50
N THR A 127 25.28 4.57 -2.36
CA THR A 127 23.84 4.33 -2.42
C THR A 127 23.36 3.49 -1.25
N LEU A 128 24.07 2.40 -0.93
CA LEU A 128 23.74 1.55 0.23
C LEU A 128 23.72 2.39 1.52
N ALA A 129 24.73 3.25 1.73
CA ALA A 129 24.80 4.14 2.88
C ALA A 129 23.65 5.16 2.90
N ARG A 130 23.32 5.78 1.74
CA ARG A 130 22.24 6.78 1.63
C ARG A 130 20.87 6.24 1.99
N PHE A 131 20.60 4.96 1.67
CA PHE A 131 19.32 4.32 1.90
C PHE A 131 19.28 3.40 3.13
N ASP A 132 20.36 3.36 3.92
CA ASP A 132 20.49 2.50 5.12
C ASP A 132 20.28 1.01 4.77
N LEU A 133 20.93 0.54 3.70
CA LEU A 133 20.84 -0.81 3.18
C LEU A 133 22.13 -1.65 3.36
N GLU A 134 23.20 -1.09 3.95
CA GLU A 134 24.49 -1.76 4.07
C GLU A 134 24.39 -3.14 4.76
N ARG A 135 23.59 -3.22 5.84
CA ARG A 135 23.40 -4.48 6.60
C ARG A 135 22.57 -5.51 5.84
N LEU A 136 21.91 -5.09 4.78
CA LEU A 136 21.03 -5.92 3.97
C LEU A 136 21.66 -6.27 2.61
N SER A 137 22.86 -5.77 2.30
CA SER A 137 23.50 -5.83 0.99
C SER A 137 23.54 -7.23 0.37
N LEU A 138 23.80 -8.26 1.19
CA LEU A 138 23.87 -9.67 0.75
C LEU A 138 22.54 -10.43 0.89
N ARG A 139 21.48 -9.80 1.39
CA ARG A 139 20.17 -10.45 1.51
C ARG A 139 19.44 -10.48 0.17
N SER A 140 18.60 -11.51 0.01
CA SER A 140 17.70 -11.59 -1.14
C SER A 140 16.60 -10.52 -1.03
N PRO A 141 16.32 -9.76 -2.11
CA PRO A 141 15.25 -8.76 -2.14
C PRO A 141 13.88 -9.30 -1.73
N GLN A 142 13.56 -10.57 -2.04
CA GLN A 142 12.30 -11.21 -1.66
C GLN A 142 12.15 -11.43 -0.15
N THR A 143 13.25 -11.37 0.62
CA THR A 143 13.22 -11.53 2.09
C THR A 143 13.08 -10.20 2.83
N LEU A 144 13.08 -9.10 2.11
CA LEU A 144 12.93 -7.75 2.64
C LEU A 144 11.47 -7.45 2.96
N SER A 145 11.25 -6.58 3.94
CA SER A 145 9.93 -5.97 4.18
C SER A 145 9.54 -5.05 3.01
N GLY A 146 8.23 -4.77 2.85
CA GLY A 146 7.74 -3.89 1.79
C GLY A 146 8.43 -2.51 1.78
N GLY A 147 8.66 -1.91 2.94
CA GLY A 147 9.39 -0.64 3.05
C GLY A 147 10.87 -0.74 2.67
N GLU A 148 11.55 -1.86 3.01
CA GLU A 148 12.93 -2.10 2.57
C GLU A 148 13.00 -2.36 1.07
N GLN A 149 12.01 -3.06 0.49
CA GLN A 149 11.89 -3.23 -0.96
C GLN A 149 11.68 -1.89 -1.67
N GLN A 150 10.85 -1.01 -1.10
CA GLN A 150 10.65 0.34 -1.64
C GLN A 150 11.94 1.16 -1.62
N LYS A 151 12.68 1.11 -0.50
CA LYS A 151 14.01 1.74 -0.40
C LYS A 151 14.99 1.18 -1.44
N LEU A 152 15.02 -0.13 -1.65
CA LEU A 152 15.88 -0.77 -2.64
C LEU A 152 15.52 -0.36 -4.07
N ALA A 153 14.22 -0.32 -4.43
CA ALA A 153 13.79 0.12 -5.75
C ALA A 153 14.22 1.58 -6.03
N LEU A 154 14.04 2.46 -5.03
CA LEU A 154 14.52 3.84 -5.10
C LEU A 154 16.04 3.91 -5.22
N ALA A 155 16.77 3.12 -4.44
CA ALA A 155 18.22 3.05 -4.45
C ALA A 155 18.74 2.63 -5.83
N ALA A 156 18.23 1.54 -6.39
CA ALA A 156 18.63 1.02 -7.70
C ALA A 156 18.42 2.04 -8.85
N ILE A 157 17.27 2.74 -8.84
CA ILE A 157 16.98 3.74 -9.86
C ILE A 157 17.81 5.03 -9.64
N THR A 158 17.92 5.51 -8.40
CA THR A 158 18.65 6.75 -8.12
C THR A 158 20.16 6.62 -8.25
N ALA A 159 20.73 5.43 -8.06
CA ALA A 159 22.16 5.17 -8.30
C ALA A 159 22.61 5.50 -9.74
N ARG A 160 21.70 5.30 -10.72
CA ARG A 160 21.91 5.66 -12.12
C ARG A 160 21.92 7.18 -12.36
N ASN A 161 21.37 7.96 -11.45
CA ASN A 161 21.21 9.41 -11.53
C ASN A 161 20.48 9.89 -12.81
N PRO A 162 19.25 9.40 -13.11
CA PRO A 162 18.51 9.83 -14.29
C PRO A 162 18.14 11.33 -14.15
N ALA A 163 17.98 12.07 -15.26
CA ALA A 163 17.55 13.48 -15.23
C ALA A 163 16.12 13.62 -14.65
N LEU A 164 15.24 12.67 -14.97
CA LEU A 164 13.84 12.60 -14.49
C LEU A 164 13.64 11.35 -13.63
N LEU A 165 13.08 11.53 -12.44
CA LEU A 165 12.62 10.44 -11.58
C LEU A 165 11.10 10.47 -11.50
N ILE A 166 10.46 9.39 -11.88
CA ILE A 166 9.00 9.21 -11.78
C ILE A 166 8.72 8.14 -10.73
N LEU A 167 7.79 8.42 -9.82
CA LEU A 167 7.42 7.54 -8.74
C LEU A 167 5.92 7.28 -8.78
N ASP A 168 5.54 6.01 -8.82
CA ASP A 168 4.14 5.59 -8.83
C ASP A 168 3.76 5.07 -7.43
N GLU A 169 2.96 5.84 -6.70
CA GLU A 169 2.54 5.63 -5.31
C GLU A 169 3.68 5.29 -4.33
N PRO A 170 4.75 6.11 -4.29
CA PRO A 170 5.96 5.77 -3.54
C PRO A 170 5.77 5.75 -2.02
N LEU A 171 4.73 6.40 -1.50
CA LEU A 171 4.47 6.49 -0.07
C LEU A 171 3.64 5.32 0.46
N SER A 172 3.06 4.50 -0.41
CA SER A 172 2.05 3.49 -0.05
C SER A 172 2.56 2.43 0.94
N MET A 173 3.83 2.02 0.86
CA MET A 173 4.43 0.97 1.72
C MET A 173 5.32 1.52 2.84
N LEU A 174 5.40 2.85 2.98
CA LEU A 174 6.26 3.49 3.95
C LEU A 174 5.47 3.90 5.20
N ASP A 175 6.07 3.67 6.36
CA ASP A 175 5.58 4.29 7.59
C ASP A 175 5.80 5.81 7.54
N THR A 176 5.16 6.53 8.44
CA THR A 176 5.15 7.99 8.45
C THR A 176 6.56 8.60 8.46
N SER A 177 7.49 8.02 9.24
CA SER A 177 8.87 8.52 9.30
C SER A 177 9.58 8.34 7.96
N ALA A 178 9.53 7.13 7.38
CA ALA A 178 10.13 6.82 6.09
C ALA A 178 9.50 7.63 4.94
N ALA A 179 8.21 7.97 5.03
CA ALA A 179 7.54 8.82 4.06
C ALA A 179 8.11 10.26 4.08
N PHE A 180 8.31 10.86 5.27
CA PHE A 180 8.96 12.16 5.38
C PHE A 180 10.42 12.13 4.91
N ASP A 181 11.17 11.08 5.24
CA ASP A 181 12.55 10.92 4.77
C ASP A 181 12.64 10.85 3.25
N LEU A 182 11.71 10.13 2.61
CA LEU A 182 11.61 10.08 1.15
C LEU A 182 11.30 11.46 0.56
N VAL A 183 10.32 12.16 1.11
CA VAL A 183 9.95 13.52 0.63
C VAL A 183 11.15 14.48 0.75
N ALA A 184 11.90 14.42 1.85
CA ALA A 184 13.11 15.21 2.03
C ALA A 184 14.19 14.86 0.99
N LEU A 185 14.39 13.57 0.69
CA LEU A 185 15.31 13.10 -0.34
C LEU A 185 14.93 13.62 -1.74
N LEU A 186 13.64 13.56 -2.08
CA LEU A 186 13.12 14.04 -3.37
C LEU A 186 13.24 15.57 -3.48
N SER A 187 12.97 16.31 -2.41
CA SER A 187 13.14 17.76 -2.33
C SER A 187 14.61 18.16 -2.55
N ARG A 188 15.55 17.46 -1.89
CA ARG A 188 16.98 17.68 -2.10
C ARG A 188 17.38 17.42 -3.55
N ARG A 189 16.86 16.36 -4.18
CA ARG A 189 17.13 16.04 -5.58
C ARG A 189 16.71 17.18 -6.52
N THR A 190 15.56 17.81 -6.30
CA THR A 190 15.13 18.96 -7.12
C THR A 190 16.02 20.17 -6.94
N THR A 191 16.51 20.44 -5.72
CA THR A 191 17.47 21.53 -5.48
C THR A 191 18.85 21.26 -6.12
N GLU A 192 19.21 20.00 -6.33
CA GLU A 192 20.42 19.57 -7.05
C GLU A 192 20.24 19.54 -8.58
N GLY A 193 19.08 19.97 -9.11
CA GLY A 193 18.79 20.09 -10.53
C GLY A 193 18.06 18.91 -11.18
N GLY A 194 17.81 17.80 -10.46
CA GLY A 194 17.02 16.68 -10.95
C GLY A 194 15.52 17.01 -10.98
N ALA A 195 14.77 16.50 -11.95
CA ALA A 195 13.32 16.63 -11.98
C ALA A 195 12.63 15.41 -11.36
N VAL A 196 11.45 15.64 -10.75
CA VAL A 196 10.69 14.58 -10.07
C VAL A 196 9.21 14.65 -10.45
N VAL A 197 8.61 13.51 -10.78
CA VAL A 197 7.16 13.33 -10.91
C VAL A 197 6.69 12.35 -9.85
N ILE A 198 5.69 12.74 -9.07
CA ILE A 198 5.14 11.93 -7.99
C ILE A 198 3.66 11.68 -8.29
N CYS A 199 3.32 10.46 -8.67
CA CYS A 199 1.95 9.99 -8.80
C CYS A 199 1.50 9.46 -7.43
N GLU A 200 0.64 10.18 -6.73
CA GLU A 200 0.26 9.83 -5.35
C GLU A 200 -1.13 10.42 -5.03
N HIS A 201 -1.79 9.90 -4.03
CA HIS A 201 -3.03 10.44 -3.52
C HIS A 201 -2.89 11.14 -2.15
N ARG A 202 -1.76 10.92 -1.44
CA ARG A 202 -1.45 11.53 -0.13
C ARG A 202 -0.69 12.85 -0.30
N GLN A 203 -1.39 13.88 -0.78
CA GLN A 203 -0.80 15.21 -1.04
C GLN A 203 -0.32 15.91 0.24
N GLU A 204 -0.88 15.56 1.39
CA GLU A 204 -0.56 16.15 2.69
C GLU A 204 0.92 16.03 3.08
N TYR A 205 1.61 14.97 2.64
CA TYR A 205 3.06 14.80 2.87
C TYR A 205 3.92 15.77 2.04
N LEU A 206 3.36 16.36 0.99
CA LEU A 206 4.07 17.21 0.04
C LEU A 206 3.76 18.70 0.23
N LYS A 207 3.07 19.10 1.31
CA LYS A 207 2.67 20.51 1.56
C LYS A 207 3.84 21.49 1.54
N ASP A 208 4.97 21.06 2.09
CA ASP A 208 6.18 21.90 2.20
C ASP A 208 7.19 21.61 1.08
N PHE A 209 6.79 20.88 0.03
CA PHE A 209 7.68 20.55 -1.06
C PHE A 209 7.93 21.81 -1.93
N PRO A 210 9.19 22.22 -2.13
CA PRO A 210 9.51 23.47 -2.83
C PRO A 210 9.13 23.39 -4.32
N ASN A 211 8.50 24.45 -4.85
CA ASN A 211 8.16 24.60 -6.26
C ASN A 211 7.39 23.42 -6.87
N LEU A 212 6.50 22.80 -6.08
CA LEU A 212 5.68 21.69 -6.51
C LEU A 212 4.54 22.17 -7.43
N GLN A 213 4.55 21.70 -8.67
CA GLN A 213 3.39 21.82 -9.55
C GLN A 213 2.40 20.70 -9.23
N THR A 214 1.10 20.97 -9.40
CA THR A 214 0.05 19.98 -9.12
C THR A 214 -0.88 19.83 -10.32
N ILE A 215 -1.13 18.60 -10.72
CA ILE A 215 -2.16 18.22 -11.69
C ILE A 215 -3.02 17.16 -11.04
N VAL A 216 -4.34 17.27 -11.16
CA VAL A 216 -5.30 16.26 -10.72
C VAL A 216 -5.92 15.62 -11.96
N LEU A 217 -5.83 14.31 -12.06
CA LEU A 217 -6.49 13.56 -13.13
C LEU A 217 -7.92 13.28 -12.73
N ASP A 218 -8.85 13.59 -13.64
CA ASP A 218 -10.27 13.30 -13.44
C ASP A 218 -10.49 11.78 -13.52
N GLY A 219 -11.05 11.20 -12.45
CA GLY A 219 -11.55 9.83 -12.43
C GLY A 219 -12.96 9.76 -13.03
N ALA A 220 -13.33 8.61 -13.60
CA ALA A 220 -14.72 8.33 -13.85
C ALA A 220 -15.38 8.07 -12.49
N HIS A 221 -16.11 9.06 -11.95
CA HIS A 221 -16.89 8.89 -10.74
C HIS A 221 -17.82 7.68 -10.91
N SER A 222 -17.62 6.64 -10.10
CA SER A 222 -18.68 5.68 -9.90
C SER A 222 -19.79 6.41 -9.12
N GLU A 223 -20.99 6.47 -9.68
CA GLU A 223 -22.16 6.97 -8.96
C GLU A 223 -22.19 6.28 -7.61
N LEU A 224 -22.19 7.09 -6.55
CA LEU A 224 -22.19 6.65 -5.14
C LEU A 224 -23.16 5.50 -4.95
N ALA A 225 -22.67 4.36 -4.52
CA ALA A 225 -23.53 3.31 -4.01
C ALA A 225 -24.34 3.88 -2.86
N ASN A 226 -25.65 3.94 -3.04
CA ASN A 226 -26.59 4.39 -2.02
C ASN A 226 -26.33 3.65 -0.69
N GLU A 227 -26.50 4.35 0.42
CA GLU A 227 -26.22 3.96 1.81
C GLU A 227 -26.89 2.66 2.32
N SER A 228 -27.56 1.90 1.47
CA SER A 228 -28.42 0.75 1.81
C SER A 228 -27.76 -0.60 1.51
N GLY A 229 -26.60 -0.92 2.11
CA GLY A 229 -25.91 -2.15 1.74
C GLY A 229 -25.52 -3.11 2.86
N VAL A 230 -25.75 -2.78 4.14
CA VAL A 230 -25.25 -3.55 5.30
C VAL A 230 -26.34 -4.28 6.09
N ASP A 231 -27.56 -4.35 5.57
CA ASP A 231 -28.73 -4.95 6.23
C ASP A 231 -28.57 -6.44 6.59
N TRP A 232 -27.61 -7.12 5.95
CA TRP A 232 -27.24 -8.51 6.22
C TRP A 232 -26.39 -8.68 7.50
N LEU A 233 -25.92 -7.59 8.13
CA LEU A 233 -25.14 -7.58 9.38
C LEU A 233 -26.03 -7.57 10.63
N THR A 234 -27.36 -7.69 10.52
CA THR A 234 -28.26 -7.77 11.67
C THR A 234 -28.07 -9.12 12.37
N GLN A 235 -27.07 -9.21 13.24
CA GLN A 235 -26.98 -10.24 14.27
C GLN A 235 -27.33 -9.63 15.63
N GLU A 236 -27.96 -10.43 16.50
CA GLU A 236 -28.11 -10.09 17.91
C GLU A 236 -26.73 -9.73 18.46
N SER A 237 -26.63 -8.61 19.17
CA SER A 237 -25.38 -8.11 19.75
C SER A 237 -24.83 -9.14 20.74
N THR A 238 -23.95 -9.99 20.27
CA THR A 238 -23.20 -10.94 21.07
C THR A 238 -22.03 -10.20 21.70
N GLU A 239 -21.91 -10.23 23.02
CA GLU A 239 -20.71 -9.70 23.68
C GLU A 239 -19.55 -10.67 23.42
N ILE A 240 -18.68 -10.29 22.48
CA ILE A 240 -17.49 -11.07 22.11
C ILE A 240 -16.27 -10.41 22.74
N ARG A 241 -15.47 -11.20 23.44
CA ARG A 241 -14.18 -10.77 24.00
C ARG A 241 -13.13 -11.82 23.66
N LEU A 242 -12.12 -11.40 22.93
CA LEU A 242 -10.93 -12.21 22.65
C LEU A 242 -9.86 -11.88 23.69
N GLU A 243 -9.35 -12.90 24.35
CA GLU A 243 -8.27 -12.80 25.35
C GLU A 243 -7.04 -13.57 24.88
N ALA A 244 -5.90 -12.95 25.05
CA ALA A 244 -4.59 -13.49 24.79
C ALA A 244 -3.75 -13.36 26.07
N GLU A 245 -3.17 -14.48 26.53
CA GLU A 245 -2.32 -14.51 27.72
C GLU A 245 -0.97 -15.16 27.40
N ASN A 246 0.11 -14.45 27.74
CA ASN A 246 1.50 -14.89 27.60
C ASN A 246 1.84 -15.41 26.19
N LEU A 247 1.28 -14.77 25.16
CA LEU A 247 1.53 -15.16 23.77
C LEU A 247 2.98 -14.95 23.39
N SER A 248 3.62 -16.04 22.92
CA SER A 248 4.98 -15.98 22.39
C SER A 248 5.09 -16.71 21.06
N VAL A 249 5.89 -16.17 20.15
CA VAL A 249 6.09 -16.70 18.79
C VAL A 249 7.57 -16.70 18.46
N GLU A 250 8.08 -17.84 18.06
CA GLU A 250 9.43 -17.99 17.50
C GLU A 250 9.37 -18.34 16.01
N ARG A 251 10.28 -17.78 15.24
CA ARG A 251 10.43 -18.08 13.82
C ARG A 251 11.91 -18.06 13.42
N GLY A 252 12.39 -19.19 12.90
CA GLY A 252 13.79 -19.30 12.47
C GLY A 252 14.81 -19.05 13.58
N GLY A 253 14.50 -19.39 14.85
CA GLY A 253 15.35 -19.15 16.00
C GLY A 253 15.33 -17.71 16.54
N HIS A 254 14.44 -16.87 16.02
CA HIS A 254 14.23 -15.52 16.51
C HIS A 254 12.87 -15.39 17.17
N THR A 255 12.82 -14.80 18.36
CA THR A 255 11.58 -14.48 19.05
C THR A 255 10.96 -13.24 18.40
N ILE A 256 9.74 -13.38 17.88
CA ILE A 256 8.97 -12.29 17.24
C ILE A 256 8.00 -11.65 18.23
N LEU A 257 7.28 -12.48 19.00
CA LEU A 257 6.41 -12.04 20.09
C LEU A 257 6.93 -12.70 21.36
N ASN A 258 6.97 -11.96 22.48
CA ASN A 258 7.51 -12.45 23.73
C ASN A 258 6.60 -12.05 24.89
N ASP A 259 5.80 -13.00 25.37
CA ASP A 259 4.96 -12.86 26.57
C ASP A 259 3.92 -11.71 26.46
N TRP A 260 3.20 -11.66 25.32
CA TRP A 260 2.19 -10.62 25.09
C TRP A 260 0.84 -11.03 25.67
N SER A 261 0.27 -10.15 26.51
CA SER A 261 -1.07 -10.33 27.10
C SER A 261 -1.92 -9.12 26.77
N PHE A 262 -3.12 -9.34 26.22
CA PHE A 262 -4.06 -8.29 25.83
C PHE A 262 -5.46 -8.85 25.63
N HIS A 263 -6.43 -7.95 25.49
CA HIS A 263 -7.80 -8.32 25.09
C HIS A 263 -8.30 -7.41 23.97
N LEU A 264 -9.19 -7.97 23.13
CA LEU A 264 -9.91 -7.28 22.08
C LEU A 264 -11.40 -7.48 22.28
N LEU A 265 -12.17 -6.44 22.06
CA LEU A 265 -13.61 -6.46 22.30
C LEU A 265 -14.36 -6.44 20.97
N GLY A 266 -15.43 -7.23 20.88
CA GLY A 266 -16.46 -7.05 19.88
C GLY A 266 -17.14 -5.70 20.05
N GLY A 267 -17.77 -5.20 18.99
CA GLY A 267 -18.38 -3.89 19.03
C GLY A 267 -17.41 -2.71 18.87
N GLN A 268 -16.12 -2.98 18.69
CA GLN A 268 -15.09 -1.97 18.52
C GLN A 268 -14.17 -2.29 17.36
N VAL A 269 -13.77 -1.27 16.64
CA VAL A 269 -12.71 -1.33 15.64
C VAL A 269 -11.37 -1.04 16.34
N THR A 270 -10.46 -2.00 16.35
CA THR A 270 -9.12 -1.85 16.94
C THR A 270 -8.06 -1.74 15.84
N ALA A 271 -7.28 -0.66 15.85
CA ALA A 271 -6.13 -0.49 14.97
C ALA A 271 -4.83 -0.88 15.67
N ILE A 272 -4.06 -1.78 15.05
CA ILE A 272 -2.73 -2.17 15.49
C ILE A 272 -1.71 -1.29 14.75
N VAL A 273 -0.97 -0.47 15.49
CA VAL A 273 0.01 0.48 14.95
C VAL A 273 1.41 0.15 15.47
N GLY A 274 2.40 0.25 14.61
CA GLY A 274 3.80 0.02 14.95
C GLY A 274 4.68 0.03 13.70
N ARG A 275 5.99 0.15 13.87
CA ARG A 275 6.95 0.15 12.76
C ARG A 275 6.87 -1.15 11.94
N ASN A 276 7.40 -1.09 10.73
CA ASN A 276 7.58 -2.28 9.91
C ASN A 276 8.50 -3.29 10.61
N GLY A 277 8.14 -4.58 10.54
CA GLY A 277 8.90 -5.66 11.20
C GLY A 277 8.63 -5.86 12.70
N VAL A 278 7.78 -5.06 13.37
CA VAL A 278 7.52 -5.17 14.82
C VAL A 278 6.66 -6.38 15.21
N GLY A 279 6.08 -7.09 14.23
CA GLY A 279 5.26 -8.29 14.49
C GLY A 279 3.76 -8.14 14.27
N LYS A 280 3.25 -7.03 13.69
CA LYS A 280 1.82 -6.82 13.40
C LYS A 280 1.19 -7.98 12.63
N THR A 281 1.75 -8.32 11.47
CA THR A 281 1.30 -9.45 10.64
C THR A 281 1.38 -10.79 11.37
N THR A 282 2.44 -11.01 12.16
CA THR A 282 2.60 -12.22 12.96
C THR A 282 1.50 -12.34 13.99
N LEU A 283 1.18 -11.25 14.70
CA LEU A 283 0.08 -11.21 15.65
C LEU A 283 -1.26 -11.55 14.98
N LEU A 284 -1.58 -10.91 13.84
CA LEU A 284 -2.83 -11.22 13.11
C LEU A 284 -2.90 -12.69 12.69
N ARG A 285 -1.78 -13.29 12.23
CA ARG A 285 -1.73 -14.72 11.87
C ARG A 285 -1.92 -15.64 13.07
N VAL A 286 -1.40 -15.28 14.25
CA VAL A 286 -1.65 -16.02 15.51
C VAL A 286 -3.14 -15.98 15.83
N LEU A 287 -3.76 -14.79 15.81
CA LEU A 287 -5.18 -14.61 16.09
C LEU A 287 -6.08 -15.39 15.11
N ALA A 288 -5.65 -15.51 13.85
CA ALA A 288 -6.33 -16.32 12.83
C ALA A 288 -6.05 -17.82 12.92
N GLY A 289 -5.19 -18.28 13.86
CA GLY A 289 -4.81 -19.68 13.98
C GLY A 289 -3.87 -20.19 12.88
N LEU A 290 -3.23 -19.29 12.13
CA LEU A 290 -2.34 -19.61 10.99
C LEU A 290 -0.86 -19.68 11.36
N GLN A 291 -0.50 -19.30 12.59
CA GLN A 291 0.87 -19.29 13.09
C GLN A 291 0.93 -20.03 14.43
N PRO A 292 1.82 -21.01 14.61
CA PRO A 292 2.07 -21.64 15.91
C PRO A 292 2.51 -20.60 16.95
N TYR A 293 2.04 -20.77 18.18
CA TYR A 293 2.34 -19.93 19.33
C TYR A 293 2.37 -20.72 20.61
N SER A 294 2.95 -20.18 21.68
CA SER A 294 2.79 -20.62 23.06
C SER A 294 1.99 -19.57 23.83
N GLY A 295 1.41 -19.97 24.96
CA GLY A 295 0.47 -19.16 25.73
C GLY A 295 -0.99 -19.56 25.47
N GLU A 296 -1.93 -18.74 25.92
CA GLU A 296 -3.37 -19.00 25.80
C GLU A 296 -4.04 -17.98 24.88
N LEU A 297 -4.95 -18.46 24.03
CA LEU A 297 -5.78 -17.63 23.15
C LEU A 297 -7.20 -18.19 23.14
N ALA A 298 -8.15 -17.39 23.59
CA ALA A 298 -9.54 -17.77 23.75
C ALA A 298 -10.50 -16.66 23.35
N VAL A 299 -11.73 -17.03 22.98
CA VAL A 299 -12.84 -16.12 22.77
C VAL A 299 -13.93 -16.44 23.78
N HIS A 300 -14.36 -15.43 24.49
CA HIS A 300 -15.56 -15.46 25.31
C HIS A 300 -16.71 -14.90 24.45
N ALA A 301 -17.66 -15.75 24.10
CA ALA A 301 -18.87 -15.38 23.36
C ALA A 301 -20.10 -15.94 24.11
N ASN A 302 -21.07 -15.09 24.46
CA ASN A 302 -22.29 -15.49 25.19
C ASN A 302 -21.98 -16.33 26.45
N ASN A 303 -21.01 -15.96 27.25
CA ASN A 303 -20.53 -16.69 28.45
C ASN A 303 -19.99 -18.11 28.15
N ARG A 304 -19.59 -18.38 26.93
CA ARG A 304 -18.92 -19.62 26.53
C ARG A 304 -17.47 -19.31 26.11
N LEU A 305 -16.59 -20.22 26.46
CA LEU A 305 -15.19 -20.20 26.03
C LEU A 305 -15.08 -20.99 24.74
N GLU A 306 -14.59 -20.33 23.67
CA GLU A 306 -14.48 -20.93 22.33
C GLU A 306 -13.09 -20.65 21.74
N ARG A 307 -12.72 -21.45 20.75
CA ARG A 307 -11.54 -21.13 19.93
C ARG A 307 -11.85 -20.01 18.96
N PRO A 308 -10.91 -19.07 18.72
CA PRO A 308 -11.13 -18.02 17.75
C PRO A 308 -11.48 -18.55 16.36
N GLN A 309 -12.55 -18.00 15.78
CA GLN A 309 -12.95 -18.23 14.38
C GLN A 309 -13.02 -16.86 13.71
N LEU A 310 -11.85 -16.36 13.33
CA LEU A 310 -11.66 -15.04 12.75
C LEU A 310 -11.25 -15.17 11.28
N GLY A 311 -11.89 -14.39 10.42
CA GLY A 311 -11.46 -14.25 9.04
C GLY A 311 -10.23 -13.36 8.94
N ILE A 312 -9.31 -13.64 8.03
CA ILE A 312 -8.13 -12.79 7.80
C ILE A 312 -8.02 -12.36 6.34
N VAL A 313 -7.75 -11.08 6.14
CA VAL A 313 -7.33 -10.51 4.84
C VAL A 313 -5.85 -10.20 4.92
N PHE A 314 -5.05 -10.80 4.03
CA PHE A 314 -3.59 -10.60 4.01
C PHE A 314 -3.19 -9.29 3.33
N GLN A 315 -2.06 -8.76 3.74
CA GLN A 315 -1.44 -7.58 3.13
C GLN A 315 -1.22 -7.75 1.62
N ASN A 316 -0.73 -8.92 1.19
CA ASN A 316 -0.62 -9.28 -0.23
C ASN A 316 -1.85 -10.11 -0.64
N PRO A 317 -2.79 -9.55 -1.44
CA PRO A 317 -3.98 -10.26 -1.87
C PRO A 317 -3.69 -11.45 -2.79
N ASP A 318 -2.57 -11.45 -3.53
CA ASP A 318 -2.20 -12.56 -4.43
C ASP A 318 -2.00 -13.89 -3.69
N LEU A 319 -1.80 -13.85 -2.36
CA LEU A 319 -1.74 -15.06 -1.53
C LEU A 319 -3.10 -15.72 -1.28
N GLN A 320 -4.20 -15.01 -1.61
CA GLN A 320 -5.57 -15.46 -1.36
C GLN A 320 -6.40 -15.64 -2.62
N LEU A 321 -5.96 -15.09 -3.77
CA LEU A 321 -6.73 -15.00 -5.00
C LEU A 321 -6.17 -15.98 -6.05
N PHE A 322 -6.99 -16.93 -6.50
CA PHE A 322 -6.54 -18.00 -7.42
C PHE A 322 -7.60 -18.48 -8.42
N ASN A 323 -8.86 -18.01 -8.30
CA ASN A 323 -9.93 -18.42 -9.19
C ASN A 323 -9.97 -17.61 -10.50
N PRO A 324 -10.60 -18.13 -11.57
CA PRO A 324 -10.60 -17.49 -12.88
C PRO A 324 -11.49 -16.25 -13.00
N SER A 325 -12.36 -15.98 -12.01
CA SER A 325 -13.20 -14.78 -11.97
C SER A 325 -13.43 -14.30 -10.54
N VAL A 326 -13.72 -13.01 -10.37
CA VAL A 326 -14.11 -12.42 -9.07
C VAL A 326 -15.33 -13.14 -8.49
N ARG A 327 -16.31 -13.51 -9.33
CA ARG A 327 -17.47 -14.26 -8.89
C ARG A 327 -17.08 -15.60 -8.28
N GLU A 328 -16.29 -16.38 -8.99
CA GLU A 328 -15.85 -17.70 -8.54
C GLU A 328 -14.94 -17.60 -7.31
N GLU A 329 -14.15 -16.53 -7.19
CA GLU A 329 -13.32 -16.27 -6.02
C GLU A 329 -14.15 -16.02 -4.77
N ILE A 330 -15.14 -15.14 -4.84
CA ILE A 330 -15.99 -14.78 -3.69
C ILE A 330 -16.87 -15.97 -3.27
N LEU A 331 -17.37 -16.76 -4.22
CA LEU A 331 -18.27 -17.88 -3.97
C LEU A 331 -17.56 -19.23 -3.79
N TYR A 332 -16.23 -19.27 -3.85
CA TYR A 332 -15.44 -20.50 -3.80
C TYR A 332 -15.76 -21.34 -2.57
N HIS A 333 -16.06 -22.62 -2.75
CA HIS A 333 -16.43 -23.58 -1.69
C HIS A 333 -17.60 -23.14 -0.78
N ILE A 334 -18.58 -22.42 -1.30
CA ILE A 334 -19.83 -22.12 -0.60
C ILE A 334 -20.97 -22.83 -1.33
N ASP A 335 -21.50 -23.90 -0.73
CA ASP A 335 -22.51 -24.74 -1.36
C ASP A 335 -23.86 -24.03 -1.59
N GLN A 336 -24.26 -23.17 -0.65
CA GLN A 336 -25.49 -22.38 -0.70
C GLN A 336 -25.19 -20.91 -0.40
N PRO A 337 -24.72 -20.16 -1.40
CA PRO A 337 -24.35 -18.78 -1.18
C PRO A 337 -25.57 -17.89 -0.94
N ASP A 338 -25.49 -17.02 0.04
CA ASP A 338 -26.42 -15.91 0.23
C ASP A 338 -26.22 -14.88 -0.89
N ILE A 339 -27.10 -14.93 -1.89
CA ILE A 339 -27.01 -14.06 -3.06
C ILE A 339 -27.30 -12.59 -2.71
N ALA A 340 -28.12 -12.33 -1.69
CA ALA A 340 -28.37 -10.96 -1.25
C ALA A 340 -27.09 -10.34 -0.68
N ARG A 341 -26.40 -11.06 0.22
CA ARG A 341 -25.08 -10.68 0.74
C ARG A 341 -24.04 -10.50 -0.35
N TYR A 342 -23.96 -11.47 -1.28
CA TYR A 342 -23.04 -11.39 -2.42
C TYR A 342 -23.22 -10.09 -3.22
N ASN A 343 -24.48 -9.77 -3.59
CA ASN A 343 -24.78 -8.54 -4.32
C ASN A 343 -24.46 -7.28 -3.51
N SER A 344 -24.75 -7.29 -2.20
CA SER A 344 -24.42 -6.18 -1.30
C SER A 344 -22.90 -5.97 -1.22
N LEU A 345 -22.11 -7.04 -1.07
CA LEU A 345 -20.65 -6.95 -1.05
C LEU A 345 -20.10 -6.41 -2.36
N LEU A 346 -20.63 -6.85 -3.52
CA LEU A 346 -20.22 -6.30 -4.82
C LEU A 346 -20.53 -4.80 -4.94
N ALA A 347 -21.65 -4.34 -4.39
CA ALA A 347 -22.04 -2.94 -4.41
C ALA A 347 -21.16 -2.09 -3.47
N ILE A 348 -21.03 -2.48 -2.19
CA ILE A 348 -20.27 -1.76 -1.17
C ILE A 348 -18.79 -1.63 -1.55
N LEU A 349 -18.22 -2.71 -2.11
CA LEU A 349 -16.80 -2.78 -2.48
C LEU A 349 -16.53 -2.34 -3.92
N ASP A 350 -17.53 -1.80 -4.63
CA ASP A 350 -17.44 -1.38 -6.05
C ASP A 350 -16.80 -2.46 -6.94
N LEU A 351 -17.30 -3.70 -6.84
CA LEU A 351 -16.76 -4.86 -7.55
C LEU A 351 -17.67 -5.37 -8.68
N LYS A 352 -18.90 -4.85 -8.81
CA LYS A 352 -19.88 -5.39 -9.74
C LYS A 352 -19.41 -5.43 -11.19
N ARG A 353 -18.69 -4.42 -11.62
CA ARG A 353 -18.13 -4.33 -12.99
C ARG A 353 -16.99 -5.32 -13.26
N TYR A 354 -16.43 -5.91 -12.21
CA TYR A 354 -15.30 -6.86 -12.30
C TYR A 354 -15.74 -8.32 -12.12
N GLU A 355 -17.02 -8.60 -11.97
CA GLU A 355 -17.56 -9.90 -11.57
C GLU A 355 -17.01 -11.06 -12.40
N GLN A 356 -16.80 -10.84 -13.73
CA GLN A 356 -16.30 -11.84 -14.66
C GLN A 356 -14.80 -11.71 -14.98
N VAL A 357 -14.10 -10.76 -14.35
CA VAL A 357 -12.68 -10.52 -14.59
C VAL A 357 -11.84 -11.42 -13.70
N PRO A 358 -10.75 -12.02 -14.20
CA PRO A 358 -9.78 -12.72 -13.36
C PRO A 358 -9.18 -11.78 -12.30
N PRO A 359 -9.19 -12.16 -11.00
CA PRO A 359 -8.68 -11.31 -9.93
C PRO A 359 -7.24 -10.84 -10.15
N LEU A 360 -6.38 -11.68 -10.73
CA LEU A 360 -4.97 -11.37 -10.98
C LEU A 360 -4.76 -10.24 -12.01
N LEU A 361 -5.76 -9.91 -12.82
CA LEU A 361 -5.72 -8.80 -13.78
C LEU A 361 -6.17 -7.46 -13.19
N LEU A 362 -6.64 -7.47 -11.96
CA LEU A 362 -7.10 -6.28 -11.24
C LEU A 362 -5.92 -5.47 -10.67
N SER A 363 -6.15 -4.18 -10.40
CA SER A 363 -5.21 -3.36 -9.63
C SER A 363 -5.08 -3.86 -8.19
N GLU A 364 -4.01 -3.50 -7.49
CA GLU A 364 -3.77 -3.91 -6.10
C GLU A 364 -4.92 -3.53 -5.16
N GLY A 365 -5.50 -2.33 -5.31
CA GLY A 365 -6.65 -1.89 -4.53
C GLY A 365 -7.93 -2.70 -4.84
N GLU A 366 -8.17 -3.05 -6.10
CA GLU A 366 -9.29 -3.91 -6.52
C GLU A 366 -9.12 -5.32 -5.99
N LYS A 367 -7.91 -5.91 -6.09
CA LYS A 367 -7.60 -7.22 -5.52
C LYS A 367 -7.87 -7.28 -4.01
N ARG A 368 -7.49 -6.25 -3.25
CA ARG A 368 -7.77 -6.18 -1.80
C ARG A 368 -9.27 -6.17 -1.51
N ARG A 369 -10.03 -5.42 -2.28
CA ARG A 369 -11.49 -5.39 -2.15
C ARG A 369 -12.11 -6.76 -2.46
N VAL A 370 -11.58 -7.50 -3.45
CA VAL A 370 -11.99 -8.89 -3.73
C VAL A 370 -11.64 -9.81 -2.56
N ALA A 371 -10.41 -9.75 -2.03
CA ALA A 371 -10.00 -10.55 -0.88
C ALA A 371 -10.88 -10.27 0.36
N LEU A 372 -11.22 -9.01 0.60
CA LEU A 372 -12.15 -8.62 1.66
C LEU A 372 -13.55 -9.20 1.42
N ALA A 373 -14.08 -9.09 0.20
CA ALA A 373 -15.37 -9.69 -0.16
C ALA A 373 -15.38 -11.21 0.07
N THR A 374 -14.31 -11.90 -0.30
CA THR A 374 -14.15 -13.35 -0.12
C THR A 374 -14.21 -13.75 1.36
N VAL A 375 -13.55 -13.01 2.24
CA VAL A 375 -13.57 -13.25 3.69
C VAL A 375 -14.95 -12.96 4.28
N LEU A 376 -15.56 -11.84 3.93
CA LEU A 376 -16.86 -11.42 4.46
C LEU A 376 -18.02 -12.31 3.96
N MET A 377 -17.91 -12.85 2.75
CA MET A 377 -18.91 -13.80 2.22
C MET A 377 -19.00 -15.07 3.06
N ARG A 378 -17.90 -15.47 3.73
CA ARG A 378 -17.85 -16.67 4.60
C ARG A 378 -18.41 -16.46 6.00
N CYS A 379 -18.72 -15.21 6.39
CA CYS A 379 -19.25 -14.86 7.71
C CYS A 379 -18.46 -15.46 8.88
N PRO A 380 -17.22 -15.03 9.11
CA PRO A 380 -16.46 -15.53 10.26
C PRO A 380 -17.22 -15.24 11.57
N GLN A 381 -17.31 -16.24 12.45
CA GLN A 381 -18.22 -16.22 13.61
C GLN A 381 -17.88 -15.12 14.63
N HIS A 382 -16.58 -14.87 14.84
CA HIS A 382 -16.15 -13.97 15.90
C HIS A 382 -15.64 -12.61 15.38
N GLY A 383 -15.35 -12.48 14.09
CA GLY A 383 -14.91 -11.22 13.51
C GLY A 383 -13.85 -11.34 12.42
N VAL A 384 -13.22 -10.22 12.10
CA VAL A 384 -12.31 -10.10 10.98
C VAL A 384 -11.00 -9.41 11.38
N LEU A 385 -9.93 -9.88 10.76
CA LEU A 385 -8.56 -9.37 10.89
C LEU A 385 -8.10 -8.88 9.53
N LEU A 386 -7.56 -7.67 9.45
CA LEU A 386 -7.12 -7.11 8.18
C LEU A 386 -5.67 -6.61 8.31
N ASP A 387 -4.80 -7.11 7.45
CA ASP A 387 -3.40 -6.70 7.42
C ASP A 387 -3.19 -5.62 6.36
N GLU A 388 -2.94 -4.37 6.79
CA GLU A 388 -2.77 -3.18 5.95
C GLU A 388 -3.90 -2.99 4.90
N PRO A 389 -5.18 -2.97 5.30
CA PRO A 389 -6.30 -3.05 4.36
C PRO A 389 -6.47 -1.82 3.47
N ALA A 390 -5.94 -0.67 3.88
CA ALA A 390 -6.08 0.60 3.16
C ALA A 390 -4.93 0.88 2.18
N LEU A 391 -3.96 -0.01 2.08
CA LEU A 391 -2.81 0.16 1.21
C LEU A 391 -3.25 0.23 -0.28
N GLY A 392 -2.91 1.33 -0.98
CA GLY A 392 -3.31 1.55 -2.38
C GLY A 392 -4.78 1.90 -2.58
N LEU A 393 -5.52 2.22 -1.51
CA LEU A 393 -6.87 2.78 -1.62
C LEU A 393 -6.81 4.31 -1.63
N ASP A 394 -7.62 4.92 -2.49
CA ASP A 394 -7.88 6.35 -2.47
C ASP A 394 -8.79 6.75 -1.29
N ALA A 395 -9.01 8.04 -1.11
CA ALA A 395 -9.80 8.57 0.00
C ALA A 395 -11.24 8.03 0.03
N PHE A 396 -11.85 7.86 -1.15
CA PHE A 396 -13.21 7.35 -1.27
C PHE A 396 -13.31 5.87 -0.82
N HIS A 397 -12.40 5.02 -1.31
CA HIS A 397 -12.39 3.60 -0.91
C HIS A 397 -11.93 3.39 0.53
N LYS A 398 -11.06 4.25 1.09
CA LYS A 398 -10.75 4.26 2.52
C LYS A 398 -12.00 4.58 3.36
N TYR A 399 -12.79 5.57 2.94
CA TYR A 399 -14.05 5.90 3.61
C TYR A 399 -15.03 4.72 3.60
N LEU A 400 -15.22 4.07 2.44
CA LEU A 400 -16.09 2.89 2.33
C LEU A 400 -15.60 1.73 3.21
N LEU A 401 -14.28 1.50 3.25
CA LEU A 401 -13.68 0.51 4.14
C LEU A 401 -14.00 0.80 5.61
N LEU A 402 -13.79 2.03 6.07
CA LEU A 402 -14.08 2.42 7.46
C LEU A 402 -15.55 2.22 7.81
N ARG A 403 -16.47 2.65 6.94
CA ARG A 403 -17.91 2.44 7.13
C ARG A 403 -18.26 0.96 7.26
N LEU A 404 -17.64 0.10 6.46
CA LEU A 404 -17.82 -1.35 6.54
C LEU A 404 -17.28 -1.92 7.85
N LEU A 405 -16.08 -1.49 8.29
CA LEU A 405 -15.50 -1.93 9.57
C LEU A 405 -16.36 -1.49 10.76
N GLU A 406 -16.88 -0.26 10.75
CA GLU A 406 -17.81 0.24 11.76
C GLU A 406 -19.11 -0.59 11.80
N ALA A 407 -19.66 -0.94 10.63
CA ALA A 407 -20.86 -1.75 10.56
C ALA A 407 -20.64 -3.17 11.09
N LEU A 408 -19.49 -3.80 10.79
CA LEU A 408 -19.11 -5.10 11.36
C LEU A 408 -18.95 -5.02 12.88
N ALA A 409 -18.31 -3.97 13.39
CA ALA A 409 -18.20 -3.74 14.81
C ALA A 409 -19.59 -3.52 15.46
N ALA A 410 -20.45 -2.68 14.86
CA ALA A 410 -21.81 -2.45 15.36
C ALA A 410 -22.64 -3.74 15.43
N ALA A 411 -22.35 -4.74 14.59
CA ALA A 411 -22.91 -6.08 14.66
C ALA A 411 -22.28 -6.97 15.76
N GLY A 412 -21.44 -6.42 16.64
CA GLY A 412 -20.82 -7.12 17.76
C GLY A 412 -19.54 -7.88 17.44
N GLN A 413 -19.06 -7.85 16.19
CA GLN A 413 -17.84 -8.56 15.80
C GLN A 413 -16.57 -7.91 16.35
N VAL A 414 -15.53 -8.73 16.54
CA VAL A 414 -14.15 -8.27 16.76
C VAL A 414 -13.58 -7.83 15.43
N VAL A 415 -13.29 -6.55 15.29
CA VAL A 415 -12.72 -5.96 14.08
C VAL A 415 -11.33 -5.42 14.39
N VAL A 416 -10.32 -6.01 13.75
CA VAL A 416 -8.92 -5.61 13.98
C VAL A 416 -8.24 -5.37 12.65
N PHE A 417 -7.56 -4.25 12.52
CA PHE A 417 -6.70 -4.03 11.37
C PHE A 417 -5.31 -3.55 11.79
N SER A 418 -4.29 -4.00 11.09
CA SER A 418 -2.95 -3.43 11.21
C SER A 418 -2.80 -2.27 10.23
N THR A 419 -2.06 -1.24 10.62
CA THR A 419 -1.72 -0.16 9.72
C THR A 419 -0.48 0.61 10.17
N HIS A 420 0.19 1.22 9.20
CA HIS A 420 1.18 2.27 9.41
C HIS A 420 0.60 3.68 9.10
N ASP A 421 -0.62 3.74 8.57
CA ASP A 421 -1.35 4.98 8.30
C ASP A 421 -2.01 5.47 9.60
N ILE A 422 -1.37 6.48 10.24
CA ILE A 422 -1.84 7.02 11.52
C ILE A 422 -3.18 7.74 11.36
N GLU A 423 -3.45 8.32 10.20
CA GLU A 423 -4.74 8.97 9.91
C GLU A 423 -5.88 7.95 9.89
N LEU A 424 -5.67 6.80 9.24
CA LEU A 424 -6.62 5.69 9.29
C LEU A 424 -6.77 5.15 10.72
N ALA A 425 -5.66 4.97 11.44
CA ALA A 425 -5.68 4.48 12.82
C ALA A 425 -6.45 5.40 13.75
N ALA A 426 -6.39 6.72 13.54
CA ALA A 426 -7.12 7.72 14.32
C ALA A 426 -8.64 7.58 14.22
N GLN A 427 -9.16 6.94 13.17
CA GLN A 427 -10.59 6.68 12.98
C GLN A 427 -11.07 5.42 13.72
N ALA A 428 -10.19 4.61 14.28
CA ALA A 428 -10.57 3.43 15.06
C ALA A 428 -11.12 3.81 16.45
N ASN A 429 -11.86 2.90 17.09
CA ASN A 429 -12.31 3.08 18.47
C ASN A 429 -11.15 2.90 19.47
N ARG A 430 -10.16 2.07 19.13
CA ARG A 430 -9.04 1.73 19.99
C ARG A 430 -7.76 1.57 19.19
N LEU A 431 -6.66 2.06 19.75
CA LEU A 431 -5.31 1.77 19.27
C LEU A 431 -4.64 0.70 20.13
N LEU A 432 -3.89 -0.17 19.50
CA LEU A 432 -2.94 -1.08 20.12
C LEU A 432 -1.54 -0.75 19.54
N LEU A 433 -0.71 -0.10 20.34
CA LEU A 433 0.60 0.38 19.90
C LEU A 433 1.67 -0.67 20.18
N LEU A 434 2.35 -1.11 19.14
CA LEU A 434 3.38 -2.15 19.20
C LEU A 434 4.78 -1.56 19.05
N GLY A 435 5.65 -1.89 19.98
CA GLY A 435 7.09 -1.60 19.95
C GLY A 435 7.93 -2.87 19.88
N PRO A 436 9.26 -2.72 19.77
CA PRO A 436 10.18 -3.87 19.68
C PRO A 436 10.13 -4.84 20.86
N GLN A 437 9.68 -4.37 22.03
CA GLN A 437 9.60 -5.16 23.27
C GLN A 437 8.18 -5.63 23.59
N GLY A 438 7.19 -5.32 22.75
CA GLY A 438 5.81 -5.72 22.99
C GLY A 438 4.79 -4.59 22.83
N ILE A 439 3.66 -4.75 23.51
CA ILE A 439 2.60 -3.77 23.54
C ILE A 439 3.03 -2.60 24.44
N VAL A 440 3.17 -1.42 23.83
CA VAL A 440 3.61 -0.20 24.53
C VAL A 440 2.43 0.51 25.18
N ALA A 441 1.30 0.60 24.46
CA ALA A 441 0.09 1.23 24.98
C ALA A 441 -1.15 0.70 24.27
N SER A 442 -2.30 0.78 24.94
CA SER A 442 -3.61 0.50 24.36
C SER A 442 -4.65 1.44 24.92
N GLY A 443 -5.45 2.07 24.05
CA GLY A 443 -6.48 3.03 24.47
C GLY A 443 -7.13 3.76 23.30
N PRO A 444 -8.04 4.71 23.60
CA PRO A 444 -8.66 5.53 22.57
C PRO A 444 -7.64 6.41 21.83
N PRO A 445 -7.81 6.61 20.50
CA PRO A 445 -6.92 7.46 19.70
C PRO A 445 -6.73 8.85 20.29
N GLN A 446 -7.81 9.50 20.76
CA GLN A 446 -7.80 10.85 21.35
C GLN A 446 -6.82 11.01 22.52
N GLN A 447 -6.63 9.93 23.28
CA GLN A 447 -5.71 9.94 24.42
C GLN A 447 -4.26 9.65 23.99
N LEU A 448 -4.09 8.67 23.12
CA LEU A 448 -2.76 8.19 22.74
C LEU A 448 -2.07 9.12 21.75
N LEU A 449 -2.79 9.73 20.81
CA LEU A 449 -2.22 10.66 19.83
C LEU A 449 -1.74 11.99 20.44
N MET A 450 -2.13 12.30 21.68
CA MET A 450 -1.65 13.48 22.41
C MET A 450 -0.39 13.19 23.26
N GLN A 451 0.10 11.95 23.30
CA GLN A 451 1.24 11.53 24.12
C GLN A 451 2.50 11.37 23.27
N ASP A 452 3.14 12.47 22.89
CA ASP A 452 4.32 12.48 22.00
C ASP A 452 5.41 11.50 22.41
N SER A 453 5.67 11.37 23.72
CA SER A 453 6.71 10.47 24.23
C SER A 453 6.52 9.00 23.86
N ILE A 454 5.27 8.54 23.72
CA ILE A 454 4.98 7.16 23.28
C ILE A 454 5.40 6.97 21.82
N TRP A 455 5.05 7.94 20.96
CA TRP A 455 5.32 7.87 19.52
C TRP A 455 6.80 8.03 19.22
N GLU A 456 7.50 8.89 19.95
CA GLU A 456 8.96 9.00 19.89
C GLU A 456 9.65 7.70 20.30
N HIS A 457 9.17 7.05 21.38
CA HIS A 457 9.67 5.73 21.80
C HIS A 457 9.45 4.65 20.75
N LEU A 458 8.35 4.71 20.03
CA LEU A 458 8.05 3.82 18.90
C LEU A 458 8.85 4.14 17.65
N GLY A 459 9.52 5.31 17.60
CA GLY A 459 10.19 5.82 16.40
C GLY A 459 9.20 6.14 15.27
N LEU A 460 7.97 6.51 15.62
CA LEU A 460 6.92 6.93 14.71
C LEU A 460 6.67 8.43 14.87
N ARG A 461 6.44 9.12 13.76
CA ARG A 461 6.10 10.53 13.75
C ARG A 461 4.61 10.71 13.46
N ILE A 462 3.90 11.42 14.35
CA ILE A 462 2.51 11.78 14.10
C ILE A 462 2.50 12.98 13.14
N PRO A 463 1.78 12.90 12.00
CA PRO A 463 1.59 14.06 11.15
C PRO A 463 0.75 15.13 11.85
N ASP A 464 1.10 16.42 11.65
CA ASP A 464 0.41 17.55 12.31
C ASP A 464 -1.06 17.65 11.92
N TRP A 465 -1.46 17.17 10.74
CA TRP A 465 -2.85 17.17 10.29
C TRP A 465 -3.71 16.05 10.90
N VAL A 466 -3.12 15.07 11.59
CA VAL A 466 -3.88 13.98 12.25
C VAL A 466 -4.39 14.40 13.62
N ARG A 467 -3.65 15.22 14.35
CA ARG A 467 -4.04 15.68 15.71
C ARG A 467 -5.41 16.38 15.78
N PRO A 468 -5.82 17.22 14.80
CA PRO A 468 -7.16 17.84 14.82
C PRO A 468 -8.30 16.86 14.55
N LEU A 469 -8.04 15.62 14.13
CA LEU A 469 -9.06 14.60 13.87
C LEU A 469 -9.55 13.91 15.15
N CYS A 470 -8.90 14.18 16.27
CA CYS A 470 -9.19 13.64 17.60
C CYS A 470 -9.79 14.71 18.48
#